data_bbfd2fc3bbf30851f05a7f45d120905c
#
_entry.id   bbfd2fc3bbf30851f05a7f45d120905c
#
_cell.length_a   1.000
_cell.length_b   1.000
_cell.length_c   1.000
_cell.angle_alpha   90.00
_cell.angle_beta   90.00
_cell.angle_gamma   90.00
#
_symmetry.space_group_name_H-M   'P 1'
#
loop_
_entity.id
_entity.type
_entity.pdbx_description
1 polymer ?
#
loop_
_entity_poly.entity_id
_entity_poly.type
_entity_poly.pdbx_seq_one_letter_code
_entity_poly.pdbx_strand_id
1 'polypeptide(L)'
;MKDLLTVLLDIEKRAWEAADTRDVEFYRDYLAPEALVVSPPGILSREGILEDLTQNPHELPAYTLRDPKVVPLGEESAVLVYTVSFGGQTLFVSTAYTRNDGRWRAAFHQRTPASPVTEPAD
;
A
#
# COMPACT_ATOMS: atom_id res chain seq x y z
N MET A 1 -17.54 12.96 11.91
CA MET A 1 -17.01 12.84 10.55
C MET A 1 -15.51 12.51 10.61
N LYS A 2 -15.12 11.48 9.89
CA LYS A 2 -13.72 11.08 9.90
C LYS A 2 -12.92 11.98 8.96
N ASP A 3 -11.71 12.33 9.35
CA ASP A 3 -10.85 13.08 8.46
C ASP A 3 -10.24 12.14 7.39
N LEU A 4 -9.66 12.75 6.39
CA LEU A 4 -9.13 11.99 5.24
C LEU A 4 -8.06 10.99 5.66
N LEU A 5 -7.16 11.38 6.55
CA LEU A 5 -6.11 10.47 7.02
C LEU A 5 -6.72 9.22 7.64
N THR A 6 -7.71 9.39 8.51
CA THR A 6 -8.36 8.26 9.18
C THR A 6 -9.03 7.34 8.17
N VAL A 7 -9.71 7.93 7.18
CA VAL A 7 -10.41 7.14 6.16
C VAL A 7 -9.42 6.31 5.34
N LEU A 8 -8.37 6.93 4.84
CA LEU A 8 -7.41 6.22 3.98
C LEU A 8 -6.57 5.23 4.77
N LEU A 9 -6.20 5.58 6.00
CA LEU A 9 -5.42 4.66 6.82
C LEU A 9 -6.23 3.40 7.15
N ASP A 10 -7.52 3.55 7.39
CA ASP A 10 -8.39 2.42 7.65
C ASP A 10 -8.43 1.47 6.44
N ILE A 11 -8.56 2.03 5.25
CA ILE A 11 -8.55 1.24 4.02
C ILE A 11 -7.21 0.53 3.84
N GLU A 12 -6.13 1.24 4.10
CA GLU A 12 -4.79 0.67 3.95
C GLU A 12 -4.56 -0.48 4.93
N LYS A 13 -5.02 -0.33 6.17
CA LYS A 13 -4.90 -1.40 7.16
C LYS A 13 -5.67 -2.64 6.73
N ARG A 14 -6.84 -2.44 6.15
CA ARG A 14 -7.61 -3.56 5.62
C ARG A 14 -6.90 -4.23 4.46
N ALA A 15 -6.19 -3.44 3.66
CA ALA A 15 -5.41 -3.98 2.55
C ALA A 15 -4.27 -4.87 3.04
N TRP A 16 -3.58 -4.45 4.12
CA TRP A 16 -2.55 -5.28 4.70
C TRP A 16 -3.13 -6.59 5.24
N GLU A 17 -4.27 -6.49 5.92
CA GLU A 17 -4.95 -7.68 6.43
C GLU A 17 -5.38 -8.60 5.30
N ALA A 18 -5.92 -8.02 4.22
CA ALA A 18 -6.34 -8.80 3.07
C ALA A 18 -5.16 -9.49 2.39
N ALA A 19 -4.00 -8.84 2.37
CA ALA A 19 -2.80 -9.46 1.81
C ALA A 19 -2.37 -10.64 2.67
N ASP A 20 -2.47 -10.49 3.99
CA ASP A 20 -2.10 -11.55 4.92
C ASP A 20 -3.01 -12.77 4.77
N THR A 21 -4.31 -12.54 4.58
CA THR A 21 -5.29 -13.62 4.43
C THR A 21 -5.49 -14.04 2.98
N ARG A 22 -4.78 -13.42 2.05
CA ARG A 22 -4.88 -13.71 0.62
C ARG A 22 -6.29 -13.47 0.09
N ASP A 23 -6.89 -12.37 0.51
CA ASP A 23 -8.26 -12.03 0.11
C ASP A 23 -8.24 -11.33 -1.25
N VAL A 24 -8.33 -12.12 -2.31
CA VAL A 24 -8.29 -11.62 -3.67
C VAL A 24 -9.47 -10.71 -3.97
N GLU A 25 -10.64 -11.05 -3.41
CA GLU A 25 -11.84 -10.26 -3.68
C GLU A 25 -11.74 -8.85 -3.12
N PHE A 26 -11.10 -8.70 -1.96
CA PHE A 26 -10.85 -7.38 -1.42
C PHE A 26 -10.00 -6.56 -2.40
N TYR A 27 -8.93 -7.17 -2.91
CA TYR A 27 -8.01 -6.47 -3.81
C TYR A 27 -8.63 -6.17 -5.17
N ARG A 28 -9.57 -6.99 -5.62
CA ARG A 28 -10.28 -6.73 -6.88
C ARG A 28 -11.03 -5.39 -6.80
N ASP A 29 -11.57 -5.08 -5.63
CA ASP A 29 -12.29 -3.84 -5.42
C ASP A 29 -11.37 -2.69 -4.98
N TYR A 30 -10.34 -3.02 -4.22
CA TYR A 30 -9.42 -2.03 -3.66
C TYR A 30 -8.54 -1.37 -4.73
N LEU A 31 -8.10 -2.13 -5.71
CA LEU A 31 -7.20 -1.61 -6.74
C LEU A 31 -7.96 -0.95 -7.86
N ALA A 32 -7.54 0.26 -8.25
CA ALA A 32 -8.10 0.90 -9.42
C ALA A 32 -7.70 0.10 -10.67
N PRO A 33 -8.47 0.20 -11.76
CA PRO A 33 -8.16 -0.59 -12.95
C PRO A 33 -6.74 -0.42 -13.49
N GLU A 34 -6.19 0.79 -13.38
CA GLU A 34 -4.86 1.10 -13.90
C GLU A 34 -3.77 1.03 -12.84
N ALA A 35 -4.07 0.46 -11.69
CA ALA A 35 -3.14 0.46 -10.55
C ALA A 35 -1.80 -0.20 -10.87
N LEU A 36 -0.74 0.36 -10.32
CA LEU A 36 0.59 -0.21 -10.37
C LEU A 36 1.14 -0.31 -8.96
N VAL A 37 1.88 -1.37 -8.70
CA VAL A 37 2.58 -1.56 -7.44
C VAL A 37 4.07 -1.67 -7.74
N VAL A 38 4.85 -0.81 -7.12
CA VAL A 38 6.30 -0.78 -7.30
C VAL A 38 6.96 -1.24 -6.01
N SER A 39 7.81 -2.22 -6.09
CA SER A 39 8.55 -2.75 -4.95
C SER A 39 9.92 -3.21 -5.44
N PRO A 40 10.85 -3.54 -4.55
CA PRO A 40 12.20 -3.91 -4.99
C PRO A 40 12.26 -4.99 -6.06
N PRO A 41 11.43 -6.03 -6.05
CA PRO A 41 11.50 -7.03 -7.10
C PRO A 41 11.02 -6.54 -8.47
N GLY A 42 10.20 -5.50 -8.52
CA GLY A 42 9.72 -5.01 -9.80
C GLY A 42 8.39 -4.29 -9.73
N ILE A 43 7.76 -4.17 -10.87
CA ILE A 43 6.51 -3.46 -11.02
C ILE A 43 5.42 -4.45 -11.44
N LEU A 44 4.32 -4.45 -10.68
CA LEU A 44 3.18 -5.31 -11.00
C LEU A 44 1.97 -4.45 -11.34
N SER A 45 1.22 -4.90 -12.35
CA SER A 45 -0.06 -4.31 -12.68
C SER A 45 -1.12 -4.86 -11.73
N ARG A 46 -2.34 -4.31 -11.84
CA ARG A 46 -3.46 -4.84 -11.07
C ARG A 46 -3.62 -6.35 -11.29
N GLU A 47 -3.56 -6.78 -12.55
CA GLU A 47 -3.70 -8.20 -12.85
C GLU A 47 -2.58 -9.01 -12.24
N GLY A 48 -1.36 -8.48 -12.26
CA GLY A 48 -0.21 -9.15 -11.66
C GLY A 48 -0.37 -9.33 -10.16
N ILE A 49 -0.93 -8.32 -9.48
CA ILE A 49 -1.17 -8.42 -8.05
C ILE A 49 -2.23 -9.48 -7.74
N LEU A 50 -3.33 -9.48 -8.50
CA LEU A 50 -4.39 -10.44 -8.28
C LEU A 50 -3.90 -11.87 -8.52
N GLU A 51 -3.07 -12.05 -9.53
CA GLU A 51 -2.49 -13.34 -9.83
C GLU A 51 -1.54 -13.79 -8.72
N ASP A 52 -0.71 -12.87 -8.24
CA ASP A 52 0.22 -13.18 -7.16
C ASP A 52 -0.52 -13.63 -5.89
N LEU A 53 -1.59 -12.92 -5.54
CA LEU A 53 -2.39 -13.29 -4.37
C LEU A 53 -3.01 -14.67 -4.52
N THR A 54 -3.35 -15.05 -5.74
CA THR A 54 -3.99 -16.33 -6.01
C THR A 54 -2.98 -17.48 -6.04
N GLN A 55 -1.83 -17.25 -6.66
CA GLN A 55 -0.91 -18.33 -6.98
C GLN A 55 0.28 -18.48 -6.03
N ASN A 56 0.60 -17.45 -5.27
CA ASN A 56 1.77 -17.49 -4.41
C ASN A 56 1.39 -17.36 -2.93
N PRO A 57 0.82 -18.42 -2.35
CA PRO A 57 0.42 -18.36 -0.95
C PRO A 57 1.66 -18.29 -0.05
N HIS A 58 1.73 -17.25 0.74
CA HIS A 58 2.75 -17.11 1.76
C HIS A 58 2.19 -16.21 2.84
N GLU A 59 2.61 -16.42 4.05
CA GLU A 59 2.15 -15.62 5.17
C GLU A 59 2.99 -14.36 5.27
N LEU A 60 2.36 -13.27 5.65
CA LEU A 60 3.11 -12.05 5.92
C LEU A 60 3.76 -12.17 7.30
N PRO A 61 4.99 -11.70 7.45
CA PRO A 61 5.57 -11.54 8.78
C PRO A 61 4.76 -10.54 9.57
N ALA A 62 4.95 -10.49 10.87
CA ALA A 62 4.31 -9.49 11.70
C ALA A 62 4.65 -8.10 11.17
N TYR A 63 3.68 -7.21 11.21
CA TYR A 63 3.87 -5.85 10.69
C TYR A 63 3.16 -4.84 11.57
N THR A 64 3.69 -3.61 11.55
CA THR A 64 3.12 -2.49 12.30
C THR A 64 3.26 -1.24 11.45
N LEU A 65 2.15 -0.52 11.26
CA LEU A 65 2.14 0.72 10.51
C LEU A 65 2.36 1.89 11.49
N ARG A 66 3.23 2.82 11.11
CA ARG A 66 3.59 3.95 11.97
C ARG A 66 3.65 5.26 11.20
N ASP A 67 3.43 6.34 11.91
CA ASP A 67 3.63 7.71 11.41
C ASP A 67 2.91 8.03 10.10
N PRO A 68 1.60 7.74 10.02
CA PRO A 68 0.88 8.01 8.77
C PRO A 68 0.70 9.50 8.53
N LYS A 69 0.84 9.87 7.26
CA LYS A 69 0.60 11.24 6.81
C LYS A 69 -0.16 11.19 5.50
N VAL A 70 -0.94 12.23 5.23
CA VAL A 70 -1.71 12.29 3.99
C VAL A 70 -1.38 13.60 3.27
N VAL A 71 -1.23 13.51 1.96
CA VAL A 71 -1.04 14.66 1.09
C VAL A 71 -2.24 14.74 0.16
N PRO A 72 -3.18 15.67 0.40
CA PRO A 72 -4.30 15.83 -0.53
C PRO A 72 -3.81 16.40 -1.85
N LEU A 73 -4.26 15.85 -2.94
CA LEU A 73 -3.90 16.33 -4.27
C LEU A 73 -5.08 16.97 -4.99
N GLY A 74 -6.22 17.06 -4.32
CA GLY A 74 -7.46 17.58 -4.85
C GLY A 74 -8.58 16.96 -4.08
N GLU A 75 -9.81 17.14 -4.55
CA GLU A 75 -10.97 16.59 -3.84
C GLU A 75 -11.11 15.09 -4.04
N GLU A 76 -10.55 14.58 -5.14
CA GLU A 76 -10.74 13.19 -5.51
C GLU A 76 -9.44 12.39 -5.52
N SER A 77 -8.38 12.92 -4.95
CA SER A 77 -7.10 12.20 -4.93
C SER A 77 -6.24 12.63 -3.76
N ALA A 78 -5.44 11.69 -3.27
CA ALA A 78 -4.56 11.94 -2.13
C ALA A 78 -3.48 10.86 -2.09
N VAL A 79 -2.38 11.17 -1.43
CA VAL A 79 -1.32 10.18 -1.20
C VAL A 79 -1.22 9.94 0.29
N LEU A 80 -1.27 8.68 0.68
CA LEU A 80 -1.06 8.25 2.06
C LEU A 80 0.37 7.74 2.16
N VAL A 81 1.10 8.23 3.17
CA VAL A 81 2.50 7.84 3.39
C VAL A 81 2.64 7.36 4.82
N TYR A 82 3.36 6.28 5.01
CA TYR A 82 3.62 5.77 6.36
C TYR A 82 4.87 4.91 6.34
N THR A 83 5.30 4.57 7.56
CA THR A 83 6.41 3.65 7.75
C THR A 83 5.82 2.34 8.25
N VAL A 84 6.34 1.23 7.76
CA VAL A 84 5.90 -0.07 8.25
C VAL A 84 7.10 -0.88 8.72
N SER A 85 6.96 -1.49 9.89
CA SER A 85 7.90 -2.49 10.37
C SER A 85 7.37 -3.82 9.90
N PHE A 86 8.20 -4.61 9.25
CA PHE A 86 7.75 -5.78 8.52
C PHE A 86 8.86 -6.81 8.52
N GLY A 87 8.67 -7.86 9.31
CA GLY A 87 9.64 -8.96 9.31
C GLY A 87 11.05 -8.52 9.65
N GLY A 88 11.21 -7.60 10.58
CA GLY A 88 12.53 -7.14 10.98
C GLY A 88 13.08 -6.04 10.08
N GLN A 89 12.35 -5.67 9.04
CA GLN A 89 12.75 -4.59 8.13
C GLN A 89 11.86 -3.38 8.34
N THR A 90 12.33 -2.25 7.88
CA THR A 90 11.54 -1.03 7.85
C THR A 90 11.35 -0.63 6.40
N LEU A 91 10.11 -0.33 6.04
CA LEU A 91 9.77 0.10 4.69
C LEU A 91 9.10 1.46 4.76
N PHE A 92 9.39 2.30 3.79
CA PHE A 92 8.61 3.51 3.56
C PHE A 92 7.58 3.18 2.50
N VAL A 93 6.32 3.51 2.77
CA VAL A 93 5.23 3.13 1.87
C VAL A 93 4.45 4.37 1.47
N SER A 94 4.12 4.46 0.19
CA SER A 94 3.20 5.48 -0.28
C SER A 94 2.15 4.84 -1.17
N THR A 95 0.90 5.25 -0.97
CA THR A 95 -0.22 4.77 -1.76
C THR A 95 -1.01 5.97 -2.25
N ALA A 96 -1.14 6.09 -3.57
CA ALA A 96 -1.95 7.15 -4.15
C ALA A 96 -3.36 6.61 -4.31
N TYR A 97 -4.31 7.36 -3.78
CA TYR A 97 -5.73 7.00 -3.81
C TYR A 97 -6.50 7.93 -4.72
N THR A 98 -7.45 7.38 -5.45
CA THR A 98 -8.40 8.17 -6.23
C THR A 98 -9.80 7.79 -5.78
N ARG A 99 -10.71 8.76 -5.84
CA ARG A 99 -12.10 8.53 -5.46
C ARG A 99 -12.99 8.66 -6.69
N ASN A 100 -13.72 7.59 -6.98
CA ASN A 100 -14.69 7.54 -8.05
C ASN A 100 -15.99 6.98 -7.50
N ASP A 101 -17.09 7.64 -7.80
CA ASP A 101 -18.40 7.21 -7.31
C ASP A 101 -18.43 7.07 -5.79
N GLY A 102 -17.75 8.01 -5.12
CA GLY A 102 -17.75 8.04 -3.67
C GLY A 102 -16.85 6.98 -3.03
N ARG A 103 -16.10 6.24 -3.81
CA ARG A 103 -15.24 5.16 -3.29
C ARG A 103 -13.78 5.43 -3.57
N TRP A 104 -12.97 5.26 -2.54
CA TRP A 104 -11.51 5.40 -2.67
C TRP A 104 -10.92 4.08 -3.14
N ARG A 105 -10.04 4.16 -4.15
CA ARG A 105 -9.30 3.00 -4.65
C ARG A 105 -7.84 3.35 -4.79
N ALA A 106 -6.99 2.37 -4.57
CA ALA A 106 -5.56 2.56 -4.70
C ALA A 106 -5.18 2.55 -6.18
N ALA A 107 -4.57 3.63 -6.64
CA ALA A 107 -4.12 3.76 -8.02
C ALA A 107 -2.63 3.49 -8.16
N PHE A 108 -1.89 3.58 -7.07
CA PHE A 108 -0.45 3.39 -7.10
C PHE A 108 0.02 3.06 -5.68
N HIS A 109 0.95 2.13 -5.57
CA HIS A 109 1.50 1.74 -4.29
C HIS A 109 2.99 1.49 -4.47
N GLN A 110 3.80 2.04 -3.57
CA GLN A 110 5.24 1.85 -3.64
C GLN A 110 5.81 1.54 -2.27
N ARG A 111 6.71 0.59 -2.22
CA ARG A 111 7.43 0.23 -1.01
C ARG A 111 8.91 0.43 -1.25
N THR A 112 9.56 1.11 -0.32
CA THR A 112 10.98 1.39 -0.41
C THR A 112 11.64 0.95 0.89
N PRO A 113 12.58 0.00 0.85
CA PRO A 113 13.28 -0.39 2.06
C PRO A 113 14.06 0.79 2.63
N ALA A 114 13.93 0.98 3.94
CA ALA A 114 14.69 1.99 4.64
C ALA A 114 16.02 1.38 5.02
N SER A 115 16.98 1.46 4.15
CA SER A 115 18.31 0.99 4.48
C SER A 115 18.91 1.94 5.50
N PRO A 116 19.66 1.41 6.48
CA PRO A 116 20.44 2.32 7.30
C PRO A 116 21.29 3.15 6.37
N VAL A 117 21.29 4.46 6.63
CA VAL A 117 22.12 5.34 5.84
C VAL A 117 23.55 4.96 6.17
N THR A 118 24.14 4.11 5.35
CA THR A 118 25.55 3.90 5.44
C THR A 118 26.19 5.12 4.84
N GLU A 119 26.93 5.80 5.65
CA GLU A 119 27.75 6.86 5.13
C GLU A 119 28.52 6.32 3.97
N PRO A 120 28.40 6.92 2.81
CA PRO A 120 29.24 6.48 1.72
C PRO A 120 30.65 6.65 2.22
N ALA A 121 31.44 5.64 1.96
CA ALA A 121 32.81 5.66 2.40
C ALA A 121 33.60 6.60 1.52
N ASP A 122 33.33 7.81 1.60
CA ASP A 122 34.06 8.77 0.80
C ASP A 122 34.40 9.98 1.60
#